data_836f9c2ac2ccaf6c1e080cfd575d8421
#
_entry.id   836f9c2ac2ccaf6c1e080cfd575d8421
#
_cell.length_a   1.000
_cell.length_b   1.000
_cell.length_c   1.000
_cell.angle_alpha   90.00
_cell.angle_beta   90.00
_cell.angle_gamma   90.00
#
_symmetry.space_group_name_H-M   'P 1'
#
loop_
_entity.id
_entity.type
_entity.pdbx_description
1 polymer ?
#
loop_
_entity_poly.entity_id
_entity_poly.type
_entity_poly.pdbx_seq_one_letter_code
_entity_poly.pdbx_strand_id
1 'polypeptide(L)'
;GGFTWNDNLDGFDRSVDEAGFERGIGYQYDVDGDDGWAESYVGISILGANVPMDYLHTNYHQWVWTNSNNSDYPAYSMPIDDNARYDKMSSRVPQGSGPEYTAEGYPAAENSWLFLVSSGPLGSSPSTADSTSWSLAPGDSCSVAFTVVCARWTPGASADSPAQRKNLYVNYDWAQKAYDGEDKNRNNVLDEGEDANNNQIIDRYILPAPPPSPNMEIMVESNRVTLYWQDNAEAFLDPISQIADFEGYRVYGARKTANEALGEFTLLSENDIKNSIGYNTGFSAIRITNEFGEPDSMEINGLFYQYKFVNEGIKDGWLNYYTVTAYDQGDPDTNLESLESSIYANRIYVYSGEPDAGNDDWQPTVYPNPYKGQALWDGYGSRNKMIWFRGLPAKAEIRIFSLAGDLVEVIQHDELYMGKDIANIDERKNPIMSGGEHAWDLITMHDQATASGLYLFTVEDKDTGTIKEGKFLIIK
;
A
#
# COMPACT_ATOMS: atom_id res chain seq x y z
N GLY A 1 -7.09 0.88 34.20
CA GLY A 1 -7.34 -0.51 34.13
C GLY A 1 -6.15 -1.28 34.65
N GLY A 2 -6.33 -1.98 35.78
CA GLY A 2 -5.30 -2.87 36.27
C GLY A 2 -5.36 -4.15 35.43
N PHE A 3 -4.22 -4.59 34.91
CA PHE A 3 -4.08 -5.98 34.52
C PHE A 3 -4.22 -6.79 35.80
N THR A 4 -5.23 -7.62 35.87
CA THR A 4 -5.29 -8.68 36.87
C THR A 4 -4.35 -9.77 36.37
N TRP A 5 -3.21 -9.88 36.95
CA TRP A 5 -2.10 -10.75 36.50
C TRP A 5 -2.29 -12.22 36.87
N ASN A 6 -3.50 -12.63 37.27
CA ASN A 6 -3.74 -13.96 37.86
C ASN A 6 -4.81 -14.77 37.11
N ASP A 7 -5.12 -14.44 35.90
CA ASP A 7 -6.22 -14.98 35.10
C ASP A 7 -5.81 -15.51 33.72
N ASN A 8 -4.50 -15.64 33.52
CA ASN A 8 -3.97 -16.18 32.27
C ASN A 8 -3.91 -17.71 32.29
N LEU A 9 -4.04 -18.28 31.11
CA LEU A 9 -3.64 -19.65 30.82
C LEU A 9 -2.65 -19.68 29.67
N ASP A 10 -1.76 -20.63 29.73
CA ASP A 10 -0.72 -20.87 28.73
C ASP A 10 -0.89 -22.27 28.14
N GLY A 11 -0.48 -22.41 26.89
CA GLY A 11 -0.43 -23.70 26.23
C GLY A 11 0.66 -23.75 25.15
N PHE A 12 0.83 -24.94 24.60
CA PHE A 12 1.72 -25.18 23.49
C PHE A 12 1.05 -26.05 22.43
N ASP A 13 0.97 -25.55 21.24
CA ASP A 13 0.34 -26.24 20.11
C ASP A 13 1.39 -26.93 19.23
N ARG A 14 1.14 -28.19 18.91
CA ARG A 14 1.95 -29.04 18.05
C ARG A 14 1.23 -29.49 16.81
N SER A 15 0.13 -28.84 16.47
CA SER A 15 -0.56 -29.14 15.22
C SER A 15 0.40 -28.96 14.04
N VAL A 16 0.17 -29.71 12.99
CA VAL A 16 0.94 -29.58 11.76
C VAL A 16 0.32 -28.55 10.83
N ASP A 17 1.14 -27.83 10.10
CA ASP A 17 0.69 -26.94 9.03
C ASP A 17 0.32 -27.73 7.76
N GLU A 18 -0.08 -27.03 6.71
CA GLU A 18 -0.43 -27.64 5.42
C GLU A 18 0.75 -28.34 4.74
N ALA A 19 1.97 -27.93 5.02
CA ALA A 19 3.19 -28.55 4.52
C ALA A 19 3.63 -29.78 5.33
N GLY A 20 2.96 -30.07 6.45
CA GLY A 20 3.23 -31.22 7.30
C GLY A 20 4.26 -30.99 8.40
N PHE A 21 4.64 -29.73 8.66
CA PHE A 21 5.58 -29.38 9.72
C PHE A 21 4.85 -29.00 11.02
N GLU A 22 5.44 -29.37 12.17
CA GLU A 22 4.92 -28.99 13.50
C GLU A 22 5.03 -27.46 13.69
N ARG A 23 3.94 -26.80 14.09
CA ARG A 23 3.93 -25.35 14.33
C ARG A 23 4.76 -24.92 15.53
N GLY A 24 4.71 -25.67 16.62
CA GLY A 24 5.50 -25.38 17.81
C GLY A 24 5.21 -24.02 18.44
N ILE A 25 3.94 -23.65 18.58
CA ILE A 25 3.51 -22.35 19.11
C ILE A 25 3.27 -22.43 20.61
N GLY A 26 4.05 -21.69 21.42
CA GLY A 26 3.68 -21.35 22.79
C GLY A 26 2.68 -20.20 22.75
N TYR A 27 1.55 -20.30 23.44
CA TYR A 27 0.54 -19.26 23.46
C TYR A 27 0.01 -18.98 24.86
N GLN A 28 -0.47 -17.77 25.04
CA GLN A 28 -1.11 -17.28 26.25
C GLN A 28 -2.41 -16.59 25.89
N TYR A 29 -3.39 -16.67 26.77
CA TYR A 29 -4.66 -15.98 26.66
C TYR A 29 -5.22 -15.68 28.04
N ASP A 30 -6.06 -14.67 28.11
CA ASP A 30 -6.90 -14.32 29.26
C ASP A 30 -8.17 -15.18 29.21
N VAL A 31 -8.52 -15.81 30.32
CA VAL A 31 -9.60 -16.83 30.34
C VAL A 31 -10.99 -16.22 30.24
N ASP A 32 -11.21 -15.11 30.90
CA ASP A 32 -12.53 -14.49 30.97
C ASP A 32 -12.66 -13.17 30.17
N GLY A 33 -11.52 -12.65 29.68
CA GLY A 33 -11.51 -11.44 28.88
C GLY A 33 -11.96 -10.22 29.66
N ASP A 34 -11.43 -10.08 30.88
CA ASP A 34 -11.76 -9.04 31.85
C ASP A 34 -12.05 -7.68 31.21
N ASP A 35 -13.26 -7.16 31.45
CA ASP A 35 -13.68 -5.83 31.00
C ASP A 35 -13.56 -5.61 29.46
N GLY A 36 -13.44 -6.66 28.65
CA GLY A 36 -13.30 -6.56 27.20
C GLY A 36 -11.93 -6.13 26.68
N TRP A 37 -10.87 -6.25 27.49
CA TRP A 37 -9.55 -5.75 27.15
C TRP A 37 -8.63 -6.80 26.49
N ALA A 38 -8.82 -8.07 26.67
CA ALA A 38 -7.90 -9.12 26.23
C ALA A 38 -8.56 -10.29 25.47
N GLU A 39 -9.53 -10.02 24.61
CA GLU A 39 -10.16 -11.02 23.72
C GLU A 39 -9.19 -11.52 22.64
N SER A 40 -7.96 -11.92 23.04
CA SER A 40 -6.92 -12.27 22.08
C SER A 40 -5.94 -13.31 22.64
N TYR A 41 -5.36 -14.06 21.70
CA TYR A 41 -4.18 -14.87 21.92
C TYR A 41 -2.91 -14.09 21.59
N VAL A 42 -1.86 -14.34 22.35
CA VAL A 42 -0.48 -14.02 21.99
C VAL A 42 0.30 -15.32 21.86
N GLY A 43 0.91 -15.55 20.72
CA GLY A 43 1.70 -16.74 20.44
C GLY A 43 3.14 -16.40 20.10
N ILE A 44 4.07 -17.27 20.51
CA ILE A 44 5.50 -17.18 20.16
C ILE A 44 5.93 -18.53 19.58
N SER A 45 6.68 -18.49 18.49
CA SER A 45 7.27 -19.69 17.89
C SER A 45 8.60 -19.38 17.23
N ILE A 46 9.36 -20.43 16.94
CA ILE A 46 10.60 -20.38 16.18
C ILE A 46 10.26 -20.75 14.74
N LEU A 47 10.53 -19.82 13.81
CA LEU A 47 10.25 -20.01 12.39
C LEU A 47 11.35 -20.85 11.71
N GLY A 48 12.60 -20.70 12.13
CA GLY A 48 13.70 -21.42 11.55
C GLY A 48 15.06 -20.85 11.93
N ALA A 49 16.10 -21.41 11.33
CA ALA A 49 17.47 -20.97 11.52
C ALA A 49 18.29 -21.13 10.25
N ASN A 50 19.49 -20.53 10.22
CA ASN A 50 20.46 -20.74 9.15
C ASN A 50 21.26 -22.07 9.29
N VAL A 51 20.69 -23.03 9.99
CA VAL A 51 21.19 -24.39 10.16
C VAL A 51 20.07 -25.38 9.88
N PRO A 52 20.37 -26.65 9.53
CA PRO A 52 19.32 -27.63 9.24
C PRO A 52 18.31 -27.76 10.39
N MET A 53 17.03 -27.67 10.06
CA MET A 53 15.94 -27.69 11.05
C MET A 53 15.83 -29.02 11.80
N ASP A 54 16.30 -30.13 11.23
CA ASP A 54 16.38 -31.44 11.91
C ASP A 54 17.16 -31.41 13.20
N TYR A 55 18.00 -30.40 13.38
CA TYR A 55 18.80 -30.19 14.58
C TYR A 55 18.22 -29.17 15.56
N LEU A 56 17.12 -28.51 15.19
CA LEU A 56 16.45 -27.55 16.03
C LEU A 56 15.14 -28.10 16.57
N HIS A 57 15.13 -28.42 17.84
CA HIS A 57 13.92 -28.81 18.54
C HIS A 57 13.29 -27.59 19.21
N THR A 58 12.03 -27.38 19.02
CA THR A 58 11.28 -26.40 19.79
C THR A 58 10.88 -27.02 21.13
N ASN A 59 11.39 -26.45 22.21
CA ASN A 59 11.01 -26.80 23.55
C ASN A 59 10.06 -25.75 24.12
N TYR A 60 9.19 -26.19 24.98
CA TYR A 60 8.22 -25.33 25.67
C TYR A 60 8.24 -25.62 27.15
N HIS A 61 8.19 -24.58 27.95
CA HIS A 61 8.01 -24.67 29.39
C HIS A 61 7.17 -23.50 29.89
N GLN A 62 6.49 -23.67 31.02
CA GLN A 62 5.78 -22.61 31.72
C GLN A 62 5.96 -22.71 33.23
N TRP A 63 5.79 -21.61 33.93
CA TRP A 63 5.79 -21.54 35.40
C TRP A 63 5.03 -20.30 35.88
N VAL A 64 4.58 -20.36 37.16
CA VAL A 64 3.96 -19.19 37.79
C VAL A 64 5.05 -18.20 38.20
N TRP A 65 4.86 -16.92 37.91
CA TRP A 65 5.78 -15.86 38.30
C TRP A 65 6.04 -15.87 39.82
N THR A 66 7.29 -15.80 40.20
CA THR A 66 7.78 -15.84 41.58
C THR A 66 7.50 -17.10 42.39
N ASN A 67 6.90 -18.13 41.82
CA ASN A 67 6.66 -19.41 42.54
C ASN A 67 7.76 -20.44 42.24
N SER A 68 8.80 -20.47 43.07
CA SER A 68 9.91 -21.43 42.94
C SER A 68 9.60 -22.80 43.58
N ASN A 69 8.46 -22.95 44.28
CA ASN A 69 8.03 -24.20 44.89
C ASN A 69 6.53 -24.39 44.69
N ASN A 70 6.13 -24.67 43.45
CA ASN A 70 4.75 -24.90 43.09
C ASN A 70 4.31 -26.29 43.59
N SER A 71 3.53 -26.32 44.68
CA SER A 71 3.06 -27.56 45.29
C SER A 71 2.05 -28.32 44.45
N ASP A 72 1.25 -27.59 43.70
CA ASP A 72 0.15 -28.15 42.91
C ASP A 72 0.67 -28.72 41.58
N TYR A 73 1.64 -28.00 41.01
CA TYR A 73 2.25 -28.36 39.73
C TYR A 73 3.80 -28.28 39.85
N PRO A 74 4.48 -29.24 40.53
CA PRO A 74 5.91 -29.14 40.80
C PRO A 74 6.80 -29.00 39.57
N ALA A 75 6.42 -29.61 38.44
CA ALA A 75 7.11 -29.48 37.15
C ALA A 75 7.10 -28.04 36.60
N TYR A 76 6.17 -27.22 37.06
CA TYR A 76 5.95 -25.84 36.63
C TYR A 76 6.47 -24.81 37.65
N SER A 77 7.40 -25.18 38.50
CA SER A 77 8.07 -24.27 39.41
C SER A 77 9.04 -23.35 38.68
N MET A 78 9.14 -22.09 39.12
CA MET A 78 10.09 -21.12 38.56
C MET A 78 11.54 -21.61 38.74
N PRO A 79 12.43 -21.55 37.72
CA PRO A 79 13.81 -21.97 37.84
C PRO A 79 14.60 -20.98 38.72
N ILE A 80 15.34 -21.52 39.69
CA ILE A 80 16.04 -20.74 40.72
C ILE A 80 17.53 -20.54 40.44
N ASP A 81 18.13 -21.38 39.62
CA ASP A 81 19.55 -21.34 39.27
C ASP A 81 19.78 -21.63 37.77
N ASP A 82 21.01 -21.53 37.31
CA ASP A 82 21.36 -21.66 35.92
C ASP A 82 21.15 -23.09 35.36
N ASN A 83 21.37 -24.12 36.19
CA ASN A 83 21.08 -25.49 35.79
C ASN A 83 19.58 -25.70 35.56
N ALA A 84 18.74 -25.24 36.50
CA ALA A 84 17.29 -25.31 36.38
C ALA A 84 16.78 -24.50 35.17
N ARG A 85 17.39 -23.38 34.85
CA ARG A 85 17.10 -22.61 33.63
C ARG A 85 17.44 -23.37 32.37
N TYR A 86 18.66 -23.97 32.35
CA TYR A 86 19.10 -24.77 31.22
C TYR A 86 18.20 -25.99 31.00
N ASP A 87 17.84 -26.69 32.08
CA ASP A 87 16.93 -27.83 32.03
C ASP A 87 15.59 -27.46 31.43
N LYS A 88 15.05 -26.29 31.80
CA LYS A 88 13.79 -25.79 31.20
C LYS A 88 13.93 -25.41 29.73
N MET A 89 15.06 -24.84 29.33
CA MET A 89 15.31 -24.50 27.92
C MET A 89 15.53 -25.74 27.04
N SER A 90 16.05 -26.84 27.64
CA SER A 90 16.44 -28.05 26.90
C SER A 90 15.43 -29.20 27.01
N SER A 91 14.33 -29.03 27.72
CA SER A 91 13.32 -30.05 27.93
C SER A 91 11.92 -29.58 27.68
N ARG A 92 11.02 -30.51 27.37
CA ARG A 92 9.57 -30.27 27.30
C ARG A 92 8.93 -30.68 28.61
N VAL A 93 7.97 -29.89 29.08
CA VAL A 93 7.17 -30.24 30.25
C VAL A 93 6.31 -31.46 29.92
N PRO A 94 6.31 -32.49 30.78
CA PRO A 94 5.38 -33.58 30.64
C PRO A 94 3.92 -33.08 30.69
N GLN A 95 3.10 -33.49 29.72
CA GLN A 95 1.68 -33.19 29.71
C GLN A 95 0.98 -34.01 30.81
N GLY A 96 0.10 -33.36 31.57
CA GLY A 96 -0.73 -33.99 32.58
C GLY A 96 -2.08 -34.45 31.98
N SER A 97 -2.83 -35.15 32.81
CA SER A 97 -4.19 -35.61 32.50
C SER A 97 -5.06 -35.56 33.75
N GLY A 98 -6.32 -35.22 33.60
CA GLY A 98 -7.28 -35.10 34.68
C GLY A 98 -7.94 -33.72 34.70
N PRO A 99 -8.86 -33.48 35.62
CA PRO A 99 -9.65 -32.25 35.69
C PRO A 99 -8.83 -30.99 35.98
N GLU A 100 -7.61 -31.16 36.51
CA GLU A 100 -6.67 -30.08 36.80
C GLU A 100 -5.80 -29.65 35.58
N TYR A 101 -5.99 -30.34 34.43
CA TYR A 101 -5.30 -30.02 33.19
C TYR A 101 -6.25 -29.70 32.06
N THR A 102 -5.78 -28.84 31.12
CA THR A 102 -6.49 -28.59 29.86
C THR A 102 -6.52 -29.86 28.99
N ALA A 103 -7.26 -29.82 27.90
CA ALA A 103 -7.32 -30.94 26.95
C ALA A 103 -5.93 -31.28 26.37
N GLU A 104 -5.05 -30.31 26.27
CA GLU A 104 -3.68 -30.43 25.80
C GLU A 104 -2.68 -30.85 26.90
N GLY A 105 -3.16 -30.99 28.15
CA GLY A 105 -2.35 -31.46 29.28
C GLY A 105 -1.52 -30.39 30.00
N TYR A 106 -1.91 -29.12 29.87
CA TYR A 106 -1.33 -27.99 30.63
C TYR A 106 -2.19 -27.65 31.84
N PRO A 107 -1.65 -26.99 32.90
CA PRO A 107 -2.44 -26.59 34.04
C PRO A 107 -3.66 -25.78 33.65
N ALA A 108 -4.84 -26.15 34.16
CA ALA A 108 -6.09 -25.47 33.89
C ALA A 108 -6.46 -24.40 34.92
N ALA A 109 -5.64 -24.24 35.96
CA ALA A 109 -5.85 -23.19 36.96
C ALA A 109 -5.29 -21.86 36.46
N GLU A 110 -6.14 -20.85 36.41
CA GLU A 110 -5.78 -19.47 36.08
C GLU A 110 -4.71 -18.96 37.05
N ASN A 111 -3.69 -18.29 36.51
CA ASN A 111 -2.61 -17.72 37.33
C ASN A 111 -1.79 -16.72 36.49
N SER A 112 -0.82 -16.05 37.13
CA SER A 112 0.21 -15.28 36.44
C SER A 112 1.27 -16.20 35.80
N TRP A 113 0.85 -16.95 34.80
CA TRP A 113 1.71 -17.84 34.06
C TRP A 113 2.71 -17.06 33.19
N LEU A 114 3.90 -17.59 33.08
CA LEU A 114 4.90 -17.22 32.10
C LEU A 114 5.28 -18.46 31.31
N PHE A 115 5.50 -18.31 30.03
CA PHE A 115 6.00 -19.37 29.20
C PHE A 115 7.31 -19.04 28.51
N LEU A 116 8.05 -20.09 28.17
CA LEU A 116 9.31 -20.05 27.47
C LEU A 116 9.25 -20.97 26.26
N VAL A 117 9.52 -20.42 25.10
CA VAL A 117 9.80 -21.17 23.87
C VAL A 117 11.30 -21.09 23.62
N SER A 118 11.93 -22.21 23.42
CA SER A 118 13.39 -22.30 23.20
C SER A 118 13.73 -23.28 22.09
N SER A 119 14.87 -23.08 21.44
CA SER A 119 15.41 -23.97 20.43
C SER A 119 16.65 -24.69 20.97
N GLY A 120 16.80 -25.96 20.67
CA GLY A 120 17.97 -26.73 21.10
C GLY A 120 17.64 -27.97 21.92
N PRO A 121 18.61 -28.64 22.54
CA PRO A 121 20.01 -28.22 22.63
C PRO A 121 20.72 -28.26 21.27
N LEU A 122 21.54 -27.25 21.00
CA LEU A 122 22.42 -27.24 19.85
C LEU A 122 23.54 -28.26 20.06
N GLY A 123 23.84 -29.06 19.03
CA GLY A 123 24.98 -29.96 19.07
C GLY A 123 24.66 -31.43 19.37
N SER A 124 23.40 -31.82 19.57
CA SER A 124 23.04 -33.23 19.67
C SER A 124 21.72 -33.54 19.01
N SER A 125 21.67 -34.55 18.14
CA SER A 125 20.42 -35.16 17.74
C SER A 125 19.89 -36.01 18.89
N PRO A 126 18.68 -35.75 19.40
CA PRO A 126 18.17 -36.50 20.57
C PRO A 126 17.75 -37.92 20.24
N SER A 127 17.72 -38.33 18.99
CA SER A 127 17.12 -39.60 18.60
C SER A 127 18.05 -40.66 18.05
N THR A 128 19.32 -40.35 17.82
CA THR A 128 20.26 -41.34 17.30
C THR A 128 21.63 -41.19 17.94
N ALA A 129 22.21 -42.33 18.32
CA ALA A 129 23.61 -42.45 18.71
C ALA A 129 24.60 -42.19 17.53
N ASP A 130 24.13 -41.49 16.51
CA ASP A 130 24.92 -41.19 15.31
C ASP A 130 25.51 -39.79 15.43
N SER A 131 26.77 -39.70 15.19
CA SER A 131 27.72 -38.65 15.49
C SER A 131 27.63 -37.39 14.60
N THR A 132 26.53 -37.14 13.94
CA THR A 132 26.32 -35.92 13.16
C THR A 132 25.59 -34.86 13.98
N SER A 133 26.08 -34.57 15.16
CA SER A 133 25.61 -33.43 15.91
C SER A 133 26.17 -32.16 15.29
N TRP A 134 25.26 -31.25 14.91
CA TRP A 134 25.70 -29.91 14.58
C TRP A 134 26.25 -29.23 15.85
N SER A 135 27.45 -28.68 15.78
CA SER A 135 28.07 -27.95 16.86
C SER A 135 28.53 -26.59 16.36
N LEU A 136 28.31 -25.56 17.17
CA LEU A 136 28.83 -24.22 16.90
C LEU A 136 30.32 -24.21 17.25
N ALA A 137 31.20 -24.14 16.24
CA ALA A 137 32.65 -24.04 16.49
C ALA A 137 33.01 -22.61 16.94
N PRO A 138 34.15 -22.45 17.62
CA PRO A 138 34.63 -21.13 18.01
C PRO A 138 34.79 -20.19 16.81
N GLY A 139 34.07 -19.07 16.82
CA GLY A 139 34.04 -18.10 15.74
C GLY A 139 32.85 -18.24 14.76
N ASP A 140 32.09 -19.34 14.84
CA ASP A 140 30.88 -19.52 14.07
C ASP A 140 29.70 -18.78 14.70
N SER A 141 28.67 -18.55 13.90
CA SER A 141 27.41 -17.94 14.33
C SER A 141 26.20 -18.74 13.85
N CYS A 142 25.15 -18.76 14.65
CA CYS A 142 23.86 -19.29 14.31
C CYS A 142 22.81 -18.16 14.41
N SER A 143 21.99 -17.99 13.38
CA SER A 143 20.86 -17.09 13.41
C SER A 143 19.58 -17.90 13.54
N VAL A 144 18.75 -17.54 14.49
CA VAL A 144 17.43 -18.15 14.71
C VAL A 144 16.37 -17.06 14.53
N ALA A 145 15.38 -17.33 13.71
CA ALA A 145 14.23 -16.48 13.53
C ALA A 145 13.08 -16.95 14.40
N PHE A 146 12.42 -16.03 15.08
CA PHE A 146 11.23 -16.31 15.86
C PHE A 146 10.13 -15.28 15.50
N THR A 147 8.89 -15.64 15.77
CA THR A 147 7.75 -14.77 15.57
C THR A 147 6.96 -14.57 16.86
N VAL A 148 6.32 -13.39 16.94
CA VAL A 148 5.25 -13.12 17.89
C VAL A 148 4.00 -12.88 17.06
N VAL A 149 2.97 -13.67 17.26
CA VAL A 149 1.71 -13.58 16.55
C VAL A 149 0.56 -13.33 17.52
N CYS A 150 -0.39 -12.51 17.13
CA CYS A 150 -1.60 -12.27 17.89
C CYS A 150 -2.81 -12.72 17.07
N ALA A 151 -3.86 -13.15 17.75
CA ALA A 151 -5.12 -13.47 17.10
C ALA A 151 -6.27 -13.17 18.02
N ARG A 152 -7.34 -12.60 17.47
CA ARG A 152 -8.55 -12.31 18.21
C ARG A 152 -9.37 -13.60 18.41
N TRP A 153 -10.02 -13.71 19.57
CA TRP A 153 -11.03 -14.72 19.80
C TRP A 153 -12.22 -14.53 18.85
N THR A 154 -12.90 -15.64 18.57
CA THR A 154 -14.19 -15.57 17.90
C THR A 154 -15.21 -14.98 18.88
N PRO A 155 -15.92 -13.89 18.52
CA PRO A 155 -16.87 -13.25 19.43
C PRO A 155 -17.91 -14.23 20.00
N GLY A 156 -18.12 -14.16 21.32
CA GLY A 156 -19.10 -14.98 22.04
C GLY A 156 -18.61 -16.37 22.44
N ALA A 157 -17.36 -16.68 22.25
CA ALA A 157 -16.77 -17.90 22.77
C ALA A 157 -16.47 -17.80 24.27
N SER A 158 -16.75 -18.87 25.02
CA SER A 158 -16.60 -18.87 26.47
C SER A 158 -15.39 -19.67 26.96
N ALA A 159 -14.62 -20.26 26.07
CA ALA A 159 -13.45 -21.08 26.43
C ALA A 159 -12.48 -21.25 25.27
N ASP A 160 -11.22 -21.44 25.58
CA ASP A 160 -10.19 -21.84 24.65
C ASP A 160 -10.53 -23.20 24.00
N SER A 161 -10.22 -23.32 22.73
CA SER A 161 -10.31 -24.56 21.97
C SER A 161 -9.48 -24.47 20.70
N PRO A 162 -9.15 -25.60 20.05
CA PRO A 162 -8.48 -25.58 18.73
C PRO A 162 -9.23 -24.75 17.68
N ALA A 163 -10.55 -24.72 17.77
CA ALA A 163 -11.38 -23.90 16.87
C ALA A 163 -11.21 -22.40 17.11
N GLN A 164 -11.06 -21.99 18.37
CA GLN A 164 -10.79 -20.59 18.73
C GLN A 164 -9.38 -20.17 18.31
N ARG A 165 -8.40 -21.07 18.45
CA ARG A 165 -7.02 -20.82 18.05
C ARG A 165 -6.78 -20.85 16.54
N LYS A 166 -7.80 -21.14 15.72
CA LYS A 166 -7.67 -21.19 14.25
C LYS A 166 -7.03 -19.91 13.70
N ASN A 167 -7.46 -18.73 14.15
CA ASN A 167 -6.88 -17.47 13.69
C ASN A 167 -5.40 -17.31 14.09
N LEU A 168 -5.03 -17.81 15.28
CA LEU A 168 -3.62 -17.83 15.70
C LEU A 168 -2.76 -18.71 14.78
N TYR A 169 -3.28 -19.88 14.40
CA TYR A 169 -2.58 -20.77 13.46
C TYR A 169 -2.43 -20.15 12.09
N VAL A 170 -3.48 -19.53 11.58
CA VAL A 170 -3.45 -18.84 10.28
C VAL A 170 -2.39 -17.72 10.28
N ASN A 171 -2.38 -16.89 11.32
CA ASN A 171 -1.40 -15.81 11.42
C ASN A 171 0.04 -16.33 11.58
N TYR A 172 0.20 -17.45 12.28
CA TYR A 172 1.50 -18.14 12.35
C TYR A 172 1.91 -18.70 10.99
N ASP A 173 1.01 -19.38 10.28
CA ASP A 173 1.29 -19.99 8.98
C ASP A 173 1.72 -18.93 7.96
N TRP A 174 1.13 -17.72 8.01
CA TRP A 174 1.59 -16.58 7.21
C TRP A 174 3.00 -16.12 7.60
N ALA A 175 3.29 -16.01 8.91
CA ALA A 175 4.63 -15.66 9.37
C ALA A 175 5.67 -16.70 8.94
N GLN A 176 5.30 -17.98 8.99
CA GLN A 176 6.16 -19.09 8.56
C GLN A 176 6.37 -19.07 7.04
N LYS A 177 5.30 -18.95 6.25
CA LYS A 177 5.40 -18.84 4.77
C LYS A 177 6.28 -17.65 4.37
N ALA A 178 6.12 -16.51 5.04
CA ALA A 178 6.96 -15.33 4.78
C ALA A 178 8.44 -15.60 5.09
N TYR A 179 8.73 -16.25 6.22
CA TYR A 179 10.10 -16.63 6.58
C TYR A 179 10.68 -17.65 5.62
N ASP A 180 9.94 -18.70 5.29
CA ASP A 180 10.40 -19.77 4.39
C ASP A 180 10.74 -19.19 3.01
N GLY A 181 9.91 -18.27 2.50
CA GLY A 181 10.15 -17.63 1.21
C GLY A 181 10.29 -18.64 0.10
N GLU A 182 11.49 -18.75 -0.47
CA GLU A 182 11.81 -19.71 -1.53
C GLU A 182 12.10 -21.13 -1.01
N ASP A 183 12.55 -21.29 0.26
CA ASP A 183 12.84 -22.59 0.89
C ASP A 183 11.54 -23.24 1.40
N LYS A 184 10.70 -23.71 0.48
CA LYS A 184 9.37 -24.27 0.79
C LYS A 184 9.40 -25.56 1.58
N ASN A 185 10.47 -26.32 1.46
CA ASN A 185 10.66 -27.60 2.15
C ASN A 185 11.49 -27.47 3.45
N ARG A 186 11.92 -26.26 3.80
CA ARG A 186 12.67 -25.91 5.04
C ARG A 186 13.97 -26.66 5.23
N ASN A 187 14.65 -27.02 4.14
CA ASN A 187 15.91 -27.76 4.20
C ASN A 187 17.15 -26.85 4.17
N ASN A 188 16.99 -25.55 4.03
CA ASN A 188 18.04 -24.54 3.85
C ASN A 188 18.91 -24.76 2.59
N VAL A 189 18.37 -25.39 1.59
CA VAL A 189 18.99 -25.61 0.27
C VAL A 189 18.06 -25.04 -0.79
N LEU A 190 18.60 -24.33 -1.74
CA LEU A 190 17.83 -23.85 -2.89
C LEU A 190 17.65 -25.01 -3.89
N ASP A 191 16.47 -25.59 -3.90
CA ASP A 191 16.13 -26.70 -4.76
C ASP A 191 15.63 -26.26 -6.15
N GLU A 192 15.55 -27.21 -7.08
CA GLU A 192 15.04 -26.91 -8.43
C GLU A 192 13.58 -26.44 -8.38
N GLY A 193 13.34 -25.24 -8.90
CA GLY A 193 12.02 -24.59 -8.92
C GLY A 193 11.69 -23.72 -7.72
N GLU A 194 12.61 -23.56 -6.77
CA GLU A 194 12.47 -22.64 -5.64
C GLU A 194 13.02 -21.23 -5.93
N ASP A 195 14.03 -21.10 -6.79
CA ASP A 195 14.63 -19.82 -7.20
C ASP A 195 13.74 -19.08 -8.20
N ALA A 196 12.79 -18.31 -7.69
CA ALA A 196 11.78 -17.63 -8.50
C ALA A 196 12.37 -16.47 -9.34
N ASN A 197 13.41 -15.82 -8.85
CA ASN A 197 14.05 -14.68 -9.51
C ASN A 197 15.39 -14.99 -10.19
N ASN A 198 15.84 -16.26 -10.13
CA ASN A 198 17.08 -16.78 -10.71
C ASN A 198 18.36 -16.09 -10.17
N ASN A 199 18.37 -15.68 -8.91
CA ASN A 199 19.52 -15.06 -8.27
C ASN A 199 20.48 -16.05 -7.59
N GLN A 200 20.10 -17.34 -7.48
CA GLN A 200 20.84 -18.44 -6.84
C GLN A 200 21.07 -18.25 -5.33
N ILE A 201 20.18 -17.52 -4.69
CA ILE A 201 20.17 -17.27 -3.24
C ILE A 201 18.79 -17.61 -2.71
N ILE A 202 18.68 -18.23 -1.54
CA ILE A 202 17.38 -18.41 -0.89
C ILE A 202 16.89 -17.05 -0.41
N ASP A 203 15.87 -16.53 -1.04
CA ASP A 203 15.19 -15.32 -0.58
C ASP A 203 14.14 -15.66 0.48
N ARG A 204 14.30 -15.03 1.66
CA ARG A 204 13.41 -15.17 2.81
C ARG A 204 12.64 -13.88 3.05
N TYR A 205 11.63 -13.94 3.90
CA TYR A 205 10.77 -12.81 4.25
C TYR A 205 10.01 -12.24 3.04
N ILE A 206 9.59 -13.14 2.14
CA ILE A 206 8.71 -12.78 1.04
C ILE A 206 7.31 -12.55 1.60
N LEU A 207 6.71 -11.40 1.26
CA LEU A 207 5.39 -11.02 1.73
C LEU A 207 4.40 -11.03 0.56
N PRO A 208 3.10 -11.22 0.82
CA PRO A 208 2.06 -10.95 -0.16
C PRO A 208 2.20 -9.52 -0.69
N ALA A 209 1.96 -9.33 -1.96
CA ALA A 209 2.10 -8.03 -2.58
C ALA A 209 0.87 -7.71 -3.45
N PRO A 210 0.39 -6.46 -3.44
CA PRO A 210 -0.69 -6.07 -4.33
C PRO A 210 -0.25 -6.17 -5.79
N PRO A 211 -1.17 -6.34 -6.72
CA PRO A 211 -0.89 -6.20 -8.15
C PRO A 211 -0.22 -4.84 -8.43
N PRO A 212 0.68 -4.75 -9.42
CA PRO A 212 1.37 -3.49 -9.71
C PRO A 212 0.40 -2.40 -10.14
N SER A 213 0.73 -1.15 -9.84
CA SER A 213 -0.06 -0.03 -10.32
C SER A 213 -0.13 -0.05 -11.85
N PRO A 214 -1.32 0.11 -12.45
CA PRO A 214 -1.45 0.17 -13.90
C PRO A 214 -0.61 1.27 -14.53
N ASN A 215 -0.02 0.99 -15.68
CA ASN A 215 0.57 2.05 -16.50
C ASN A 215 -0.55 2.93 -17.04
N MET A 216 -0.49 4.21 -16.78
CA MET A 216 -1.58 5.14 -17.03
C MET A 216 -1.15 6.32 -17.90
N GLU A 217 -2.06 6.74 -18.79
CA GLU A 217 -1.97 7.97 -19.57
C GLU A 217 -3.25 8.78 -19.42
N ILE A 218 -3.21 10.08 -19.68
CA ILE A 218 -4.35 10.96 -19.47
C ILE A 218 -4.50 11.95 -20.63
N MET A 219 -5.72 12.11 -21.11
CA MET A 219 -6.08 13.13 -22.09
C MET A 219 -6.95 14.19 -21.43
N VAL A 220 -6.61 15.44 -21.70
CA VAL A 220 -7.20 16.61 -21.05
C VAL A 220 -7.96 17.44 -22.08
N GLU A 221 -9.23 17.75 -21.75
CA GLU A 221 -10.10 18.60 -22.54
C GLU A 221 -10.80 19.62 -21.61
N SER A 222 -11.50 20.58 -22.17
CA SER A 222 -12.31 21.50 -21.37
C SER A 222 -13.42 20.76 -20.64
N ASN A 223 -13.51 20.95 -19.34
CA ASN A 223 -14.46 20.31 -18.42
C ASN A 223 -14.40 18.78 -18.39
N ARG A 224 -13.37 18.16 -18.92
CA ARG A 224 -13.29 16.71 -19.07
C ARG A 224 -11.84 16.21 -19.00
N VAL A 225 -11.67 15.06 -18.36
CA VAL A 225 -10.42 14.31 -18.34
C VAL A 225 -10.74 12.85 -18.64
N THR A 226 -9.96 12.24 -19.53
CA THR A 226 -10.05 10.82 -19.83
C THR A 226 -8.76 10.14 -19.39
N LEU A 227 -8.88 9.18 -18.46
CA LEU A 227 -7.78 8.31 -18.03
C LEU A 227 -7.78 7.07 -18.91
N TYR A 228 -6.60 6.62 -19.31
CA TYR A 228 -6.37 5.37 -20.02
C TYR A 228 -5.35 4.55 -19.25
N TRP A 229 -5.53 3.23 -19.15
CA TRP A 229 -4.55 2.37 -18.49
C TRP A 229 -4.44 0.99 -19.13
N GLN A 230 -3.29 0.35 -18.87
CA GLN A 230 -2.95 -0.97 -19.39
C GLN A 230 -3.42 -2.07 -18.44
N ASP A 231 -3.52 -3.28 -18.96
CA ASP A 231 -3.90 -4.50 -18.22
C ASP A 231 -2.70 -5.21 -17.56
N ASN A 232 -1.58 -4.51 -17.38
CA ASN A 232 -0.34 -5.07 -16.84
C ASN A 232 -0.47 -5.64 -15.41
N ALA A 233 -1.51 -5.27 -14.67
CA ALA A 233 -1.78 -5.79 -13.33
C ALA A 233 -2.44 -7.17 -13.33
N GLU A 234 -3.15 -7.55 -14.39
CA GLU A 234 -4.03 -8.74 -14.41
C GLU A 234 -3.28 -10.08 -14.40
N ALA A 235 -2.07 -10.10 -14.93
CA ALA A 235 -1.23 -11.29 -14.98
C ALA A 235 -0.21 -11.38 -13.85
N PHE A 236 -0.31 -10.48 -12.86
CA PHE A 236 0.60 -10.48 -11.72
C PHE A 236 0.39 -11.73 -10.88
N LEU A 237 1.49 -12.37 -10.50
CA LEU A 237 1.49 -13.49 -9.57
C LEU A 237 1.92 -12.99 -8.21
N ASP A 238 1.10 -13.24 -7.19
CA ASP A 238 1.49 -12.93 -5.82
C ASP A 238 2.82 -13.65 -5.47
N PRO A 239 3.80 -12.96 -4.86
CA PRO A 239 5.12 -13.53 -4.63
C PRO A 239 5.13 -14.77 -3.75
N ILE A 240 4.20 -14.88 -2.78
CA ILE A 240 4.13 -16.03 -1.88
C ILE A 240 3.30 -17.17 -2.47
N SER A 241 2.06 -16.87 -2.88
CA SER A 241 1.14 -17.90 -3.33
C SER A 241 1.44 -18.39 -4.75
N GLN A 242 2.11 -17.57 -5.56
CA GLN A 242 2.36 -17.78 -6.99
C GLN A 242 1.05 -17.94 -7.78
N ILE A 243 -0.03 -17.34 -7.30
CA ILE A 243 -1.36 -17.34 -7.92
C ILE A 243 -1.63 -15.96 -8.50
N ALA A 244 -2.29 -15.90 -9.64
CA ALA A 244 -2.87 -14.67 -10.17
C ALA A 244 -4.21 -14.43 -9.47
N ASP A 245 -4.23 -13.53 -8.52
CA ASP A 245 -5.37 -13.21 -7.66
C ASP A 245 -5.88 -11.78 -7.87
N PHE A 246 -5.49 -11.15 -8.96
CA PHE A 246 -6.00 -9.84 -9.35
C PHE A 246 -7.54 -9.83 -9.35
N GLU A 247 -8.14 -8.83 -8.71
CA GLU A 247 -9.58 -8.69 -8.60
C GLU A 247 -10.14 -7.51 -9.35
N GLY A 248 -9.45 -6.37 -9.34
CA GLY A 248 -10.03 -5.21 -10.02
C GLY A 248 -9.22 -3.93 -10.00
N TYR A 249 -9.88 -2.88 -10.52
CA TYR A 249 -9.33 -1.53 -10.61
C TYR A 249 -10.18 -0.54 -9.82
N ARG A 250 -9.50 0.41 -9.16
CA ARG A 250 -10.11 1.59 -8.54
C ARG A 250 -9.54 2.86 -9.16
N VAL A 251 -10.41 3.79 -9.50
CA VAL A 251 -10.04 5.11 -10.01
C VAL A 251 -10.28 6.13 -8.92
N TYR A 252 -9.27 6.89 -8.59
CA TYR A 252 -9.35 7.94 -7.58
C TYR A 252 -9.06 9.30 -8.18
N GLY A 253 -9.74 10.31 -7.64
CA GLY A 253 -9.49 11.70 -7.95
C GLY A 253 -9.39 12.56 -6.69
N ALA A 254 -8.57 13.59 -6.76
CA ALA A 254 -8.50 14.61 -5.74
C ALA A 254 -8.30 15.97 -6.39
N ARG A 255 -8.64 17.04 -5.69
CA ARG A 255 -8.42 18.41 -6.14
C ARG A 255 -7.57 19.16 -5.12
N LYS A 256 -6.67 20.01 -5.61
CA LYS A 256 -5.92 20.92 -4.74
C LYS A 256 -6.89 21.90 -4.07
N THR A 257 -6.79 22.02 -2.76
CA THR A 257 -7.56 23.00 -1.99
C THR A 257 -6.85 24.37 -1.95
N ALA A 258 -7.58 25.43 -1.63
CA ALA A 258 -7.02 26.78 -1.48
C ALA A 258 -5.86 26.91 -0.46
N ASN A 259 -5.76 25.95 0.46
CA ASN A 259 -4.69 25.89 1.49
C ASN A 259 -3.43 25.15 1.00
N GLU A 260 -3.29 24.91 -0.30
CA GLU A 260 -2.17 24.15 -0.92
C GLU A 260 -2.05 22.68 -0.46
N ALA A 261 -2.90 22.25 0.45
CA ALA A 261 -2.98 20.85 0.83
C ALA A 261 -3.62 20.03 -0.29
N LEU A 262 -3.09 18.84 -0.52
CA LEU A 262 -3.77 17.84 -1.34
C LEU A 262 -5.11 17.53 -0.67
N GLY A 263 -6.21 17.65 -1.40
CA GLY A 263 -7.51 17.15 -0.94
C GLY A 263 -7.45 15.64 -0.75
N GLU A 264 -8.35 15.10 0.07
CA GLU A 264 -8.50 13.66 0.22
C GLU A 264 -8.89 13.04 -1.12
N PHE A 265 -8.29 11.87 -1.43
CA PHE A 265 -8.67 11.11 -2.60
C PHE A 265 -10.09 10.57 -2.45
N THR A 266 -10.89 10.81 -3.45
CA THR A 266 -12.25 10.28 -3.55
C THR A 266 -12.26 9.15 -4.56
N LEU A 267 -12.87 8.03 -4.21
CA LEU A 267 -13.13 6.93 -5.13
C LEU A 267 -14.15 7.39 -6.18
N LEU A 268 -13.75 7.37 -7.45
CA LEU A 268 -14.59 7.77 -8.58
C LEU A 268 -15.22 6.57 -9.29
N SER A 269 -14.52 5.46 -9.36
CA SER A 269 -15.00 4.23 -9.97
C SER A 269 -14.30 3.02 -9.34
N GLU A 270 -15.05 1.93 -9.18
CA GLU A 270 -14.54 0.63 -8.79
C GLU A 270 -15.13 -0.43 -9.72
N ASN A 271 -14.27 -1.25 -10.29
CA ASN A 271 -14.66 -2.30 -11.24
C ASN A 271 -13.85 -3.55 -10.95
N ASP A 272 -14.55 -4.67 -10.78
CA ASP A 272 -13.99 -5.95 -10.38
C ASP A 272 -14.38 -7.11 -11.33
N ILE A 273 -13.68 -8.21 -11.22
CA ILE A 273 -13.97 -9.42 -11.99
C ILE A 273 -15.34 -10.00 -11.55
N LYS A 274 -16.06 -10.61 -12.50
CA LYS A 274 -17.29 -11.36 -12.19
C LYS A 274 -16.97 -12.78 -11.75
N ASN A 275 -16.64 -12.96 -10.47
CA ASN A 275 -16.22 -14.24 -9.90
C ASN A 275 -16.93 -14.61 -8.58
N SER A 276 -17.93 -13.83 -8.16
CA SER A 276 -18.64 -13.96 -6.89
C SER A 276 -17.89 -13.42 -5.65
N ILE A 277 -16.79 -12.69 -5.89
CA ILE A 277 -16.06 -11.94 -4.88
C ILE A 277 -16.31 -10.45 -5.15
N GLY A 278 -16.30 -9.60 -4.11
CA GLY A 278 -16.53 -8.18 -4.26
C GLY A 278 -17.92 -7.80 -4.79
N TYR A 279 -17.99 -6.79 -5.64
CA TYR A 279 -19.24 -6.23 -6.18
C TYR A 279 -19.69 -6.89 -7.48
N ASN A 280 -18.84 -7.65 -8.14
CA ASN A 280 -19.11 -8.33 -9.43
C ASN A 280 -19.58 -7.39 -10.54
N THR A 281 -19.01 -6.19 -10.61
CA THR A 281 -19.38 -5.14 -11.58
C THR A 281 -18.98 -5.50 -13.00
N GLY A 282 -17.86 -6.19 -13.17
CA GLY A 282 -17.21 -6.47 -14.43
C GLY A 282 -16.56 -5.22 -15.03
N PHE A 283 -15.81 -5.40 -16.11
CA PHE A 283 -15.04 -4.32 -16.74
C PHE A 283 -15.74 -3.66 -17.94
N SER A 284 -16.99 -4.00 -18.22
CA SER A 284 -17.72 -3.48 -19.39
C SER A 284 -17.85 -1.94 -19.40
N ALA A 285 -17.88 -1.31 -18.23
CA ALA A 285 -17.99 0.15 -18.10
C ALA A 285 -16.67 0.89 -18.41
N ILE A 286 -15.55 0.23 -18.25
CA ILE A 286 -14.20 0.80 -18.40
C ILE A 286 -13.44 0.21 -19.59
N ARG A 287 -13.82 -0.96 -20.09
CA ARG A 287 -13.16 -1.61 -21.23
C ARG A 287 -13.32 -0.80 -22.50
N ILE A 288 -12.23 -0.58 -23.23
CA ILE A 288 -12.29 0.01 -24.56
C ILE A 288 -12.79 -1.07 -25.52
N THR A 289 -13.74 -0.69 -26.37
CA THR A 289 -14.35 -1.59 -27.35
C THR A 289 -14.40 -0.92 -28.73
N ASN A 290 -14.34 -1.76 -29.77
CA ASN A 290 -14.56 -1.31 -31.14
C ASN A 290 -16.07 -1.05 -31.43
N GLU A 291 -16.39 -0.67 -32.65
CA GLU A 291 -17.77 -0.38 -33.10
C GLU A 291 -18.71 -1.61 -33.01
N PHE A 292 -18.16 -2.82 -32.93
CA PHE A 292 -18.93 -4.07 -32.78
C PHE A 292 -19.09 -4.49 -31.31
N GLY A 293 -18.52 -3.72 -30.35
CA GLY A 293 -18.55 -4.05 -28.92
C GLY A 293 -17.52 -5.08 -28.49
N GLU A 294 -16.57 -5.42 -29.35
CA GLU A 294 -15.47 -6.34 -29.03
C GLU A 294 -14.33 -5.57 -28.33
N PRO A 295 -13.55 -6.24 -27.45
CA PRO A 295 -12.41 -5.61 -26.80
C PRO A 295 -11.42 -5.01 -27.81
N ASP A 296 -11.01 -3.78 -27.53
CA ASP A 296 -10.09 -3.01 -28.35
C ASP A 296 -9.11 -2.24 -27.42
N SER A 297 -8.24 -1.43 -27.99
CA SER A 297 -7.28 -0.61 -27.27
C SER A 297 -7.12 0.77 -27.93
N MET A 298 -6.74 1.74 -27.10
CA MET A 298 -6.36 3.07 -27.57
C MET A 298 -4.85 3.16 -27.66
N GLU A 299 -4.32 3.54 -28.82
CA GLU A 299 -2.90 3.82 -29.00
C GLU A 299 -2.61 5.28 -28.64
N ILE A 300 -1.72 5.51 -27.69
CA ILE A 300 -1.21 6.82 -27.30
C ILE A 300 0.32 6.73 -27.22
N ASN A 301 1.03 7.54 -27.96
CA ASN A 301 2.51 7.59 -27.98
C ASN A 301 3.18 6.22 -28.27
N GLY A 302 2.54 5.35 -29.07
CA GLY A 302 3.05 4.02 -29.40
C GLY A 302 2.81 2.94 -28.34
N LEU A 303 2.06 3.26 -27.30
CA LEU A 303 1.61 2.32 -26.26
C LEU A 303 0.10 2.07 -26.39
N PHE A 304 -0.32 0.86 -26.06
CA PHE A 304 -1.72 0.45 -26.15
C PHE A 304 -2.35 0.33 -24.77
N TYR A 305 -3.54 0.94 -24.62
CA TYR A 305 -4.29 1.01 -23.37
C TYR A 305 -5.64 0.31 -23.55
N GLN A 306 -5.96 -0.63 -22.67
CA GLN A 306 -7.14 -1.50 -22.76
C GLN A 306 -8.36 -0.93 -22.05
N TYR A 307 -8.14 -0.03 -21.11
CA TYR A 307 -9.17 0.54 -20.24
C TYR A 307 -9.21 2.05 -20.30
N LYS A 308 -10.39 2.62 -20.05
CA LYS A 308 -10.59 4.07 -19.93
C LYS A 308 -11.64 4.42 -18.87
N PHE A 309 -11.47 5.58 -18.28
CA PHE A 309 -12.46 6.23 -17.43
C PHE A 309 -12.57 7.71 -17.80
N VAL A 310 -13.79 8.21 -17.93
CA VAL A 310 -14.07 9.61 -18.28
C VAL A 310 -14.63 10.33 -17.07
N ASN A 311 -13.95 11.38 -16.62
CA ASN A 311 -14.44 12.28 -15.60
C ASN A 311 -14.89 13.60 -16.23
N GLU A 312 -16.18 13.88 -16.17
CA GLU A 312 -16.81 15.07 -16.74
C GLU A 312 -17.22 16.06 -15.65
N GLY A 313 -17.47 17.31 -16.04
CA GLY A 313 -17.94 18.37 -15.14
C GLY A 313 -16.84 18.92 -14.22
N ILE A 314 -15.59 18.65 -14.52
CA ILE A 314 -14.44 19.28 -13.84
C ILE A 314 -14.31 20.73 -14.29
N LYS A 315 -13.76 21.58 -13.43
CA LYS A 315 -13.63 23.01 -13.74
C LYS A 315 -12.24 23.29 -14.30
N ASP A 316 -12.22 23.98 -15.43
CA ASP A 316 -10.99 24.46 -16.06
C ASP A 316 -10.18 25.37 -15.12
N GLY A 317 -8.85 25.31 -15.24
CA GLY A 317 -7.92 26.08 -14.42
C GLY A 317 -7.70 25.52 -13.00
N TRP A 318 -8.33 24.42 -12.62
CA TRP A 318 -8.13 23.78 -11.34
C TRP A 318 -7.16 22.62 -11.44
N LEU A 319 -6.22 22.54 -10.49
CA LEU A 319 -5.32 21.41 -10.37
C LEU A 319 -6.05 20.22 -9.78
N ASN A 320 -6.15 19.18 -10.57
CA ASN A 320 -6.71 17.88 -10.18
C ASN A 320 -5.61 16.82 -10.17
N TYR A 321 -5.86 15.75 -9.43
CA TYR A 321 -4.97 14.59 -9.30
C TYR A 321 -5.79 13.35 -9.59
N TYR A 322 -5.22 12.46 -10.37
CA TYR A 322 -5.84 11.18 -10.69
C TYR A 322 -4.84 10.05 -10.50
N THR A 323 -5.35 8.91 -10.09
CA THR A 323 -4.59 7.67 -10.00
C THR A 323 -5.51 6.49 -10.26
N VAL A 324 -4.98 5.43 -10.82
CA VAL A 324 -5.65 4.15 -10.98
C VAL A 324 -4.86 3.11 -10.21
N THR A 325 -5.53 2.43 -9.30
CA THR A 325 -4.95 1.33 -8.54
C THR A 325 -5.47 -0.01 -9.04
N ALA A 326 -4.71 -1.05 -8.79
CA ALA A 326 -5.13 -2.43 -8.96
C ALA A 326 -5.14 -3.10 -7.58
N TYR A 327 -6.06 -4.03 -7.36
CA TYR A 327 -6.18 -4.76 -6.10
C TYR A 327 -6.48 -6.24 -6.35
N ASP A 328 -6.08 -7.07 -5.39
CA ASP A 328 -6.33 -8.50 -5.37
C ASP A 328 -7.60 -8.85 -4.60
N GLN A 329 -7.98 -10.12 -4.67
CA GLN A 329 -9.19 -10.61 -3.99
C GLN A 329 -8.98 -10.85 -2.48
N GLY A 330 -7.72 -10.86 -2.00
CA GLY A 330 -7.42 -11.35 -0.66
C GLY A 330 -7.78 -12.83 -0.48
N ASP A 331 -7.71 -13.33 0.75
CA ASP A 331 -8.10 -14.69 1.09
C ASP A 331 -8.76 -14.73 2.47
N PRO A 332 -10.10 -14.75 2.54
CA PRO A 332 -10.85 -14.81 3.81
C PRO A 332 -10.56 -16.06 4.64
N ASP A 333 -10.18 -17.18 4.02
CA ASP A 333 -9.90 -18.44 4.73
C ASP A 333 -8.58 -18.37 5.51
N THR A 334 -7.67 -17.53 5.06
CA THR A 334 -6.37 -17.28 5.69
C THR A 334 -6.25 -15.91 6.34
N ASN A 335 -7.35 -15.16 6.52
CA ASN A 335 -7.41 -13.80 7.06
C ASN A 335 -6.53 -12.79 6.29
N LEU A 336 -6.21 -13.05 5.03
CA LEU A 336 -5.50 -12.10 4.20
C LEU A 336 -6.51 -11.12 3.60
N GLU A 337 -6.40 -9.86 3.98
CA GLU A 337 -7.20 -8.80 3.39
C GLU A 337 -6.75 -8.51 1.95
N SER A 338 -7.68 -8.04 1.11
CA SER A 338 -7.36 -7.55 -0.23
C SER A 338 -6.29 -6.46 -0.17
N LEU A 339 -5.22 -6.65 -0.91
CA LEU A 339 -4.13 -5.69 -1.02
C LEU A 339 -4.33 -4.81 -2.24
N GLU A 340 -4.09 -3.52 -2.09
CA GLU A 340 -4.24 -2.53 -3.15
C GLU A 340 -2.93 -1.82 -3.43
N SER A 341 -2.60 -1.61 -4.71
CA SER A 341 -1.44 -0.83 -5.11
C SER A 341 -1.52 0.61 -4.62
N SER A 342 -0.37 1.25 -4.44
CA SER A 342 -0.34 2.59 -3.84
C SER A 342 -1.01 3.64 -4.73
N ILE A 343 -1.93 4.43 -4.14
CA ILE A 343 -2.54 5.60 -4.78
C ILE A 343 -1.52 6.69 -5.18
N TYR A 344 -0.27 6.56 -4.76
CA TYR A 344 0.80 7.51 -5.08
C TYR A 344 1.71 7.02 -6.21
N ALA A 345 1.59 5.77 -6.64
CA ALA A 345 2.55 5.15 -7.56
C ALA A 345 2.48 5.70 -8.98
N ASN A 346 1.26 5.86 -9.52
CA ASN A 346 1.02 6.37 -10.88
C ASN A 346 0.22 7.67 -10.93
N ARG A 347 0.24 8.45 -9.85
CA ARG A 347 -0.52 9.69 -9.74
C ARG A 347 -0.10 10.73 -10.77
N ILE A 348 -1.07 11.22 -11.54
CA ILE A 348 -0.89 12.27 -12.54
C ILE A 348 -1.57 13.57 -12.08
N TYR A 349 -0.92 14.68 -12.35
CA TYR A 349 -1.38 16.03 -12.09
C TYR A 349 -1.92 16.63 -13.39
N VAL A 350 -3.06 17.29 -13.32
CA VAL A 350 -3.73 17.78 -14.52
C VAL A 350 -4.42 19.12 -14.29
N TYR A 351 -4.29 20.03 -15.24
CA TYR A 351 -5.16 21.20 -15.39
C TYR A 351 -6.07 20.97 -16.58
N SER A 352 -7.38 20.86 -16.32
CA SER A 352 -8.36 20.84 -17.41
C SER A 352 -8.48 22.20 -18.07
N GLY A 353 -8.66 22.22 -19.37
CA GLY A 353 -8.76 23.43 -20.17
C GLY A 353 -9.02 23.11 -21.64
N GLU A 354 -9.09 24.14 -22.47
CA GLU A 354 -9.27 23.96 -23.91
C GLU A 354 -8.00 23.38 -24.56
N PRO A 355 -8.14 22.36 -25.42
CA PRO A 355 -7.05 21.92 -26.27
C PRO A 355 -6.64 23.04 -27.23
N ASP A 356 -5.47 22.88 -27.86
CA ASP A 356 -5.02 23.80 -28.91
C ASP A 356 -6.07 23.92 -30.01
N ALA A 357 -6.18 25.10 -30.61
CA ALA A 357 -7.26 25.37 -31.53
C ALA A 357 -7.16 24.64 -32.87
N GLY A 358 -6.03 24.00 -33.18
CA GLY A 358 -5.80 23.10 -34.33
C GLY A 358 -6.19 23.65 -35.72
N ASN A 359 -6.70 24.90 -35.79
CA ASN A 359 -7.19 25.54 -37.01
C ASN A 359 -7.07 27.08 -36.94
N ASP A 360 -7.27 27.76 -38.06
CA ASP A 360 -7.17 29.22 -38.19
C ASP A 360 -8.30 30.01 -37.48
N ASP A 361 -9.30 29.35 -36.93
CA ASP A 361 -10.49 30.00 -36.32
C ASP A 361 -10.40 30.10 -34.80
N TRP A 362 -9.19 30.14 -34.25
CA TRP A 362 -8.93 30.29 -32.82
C TRP A 362 -9.35 31.70 -32.32
N GLN A 363 -9.85 31.79 -31.07
CA GLN A 363 -10.29 33.04 -30.46
C GLN A 363 -9.70 33.15 -29.02
N PRO A 364 -8.68 34.01 -28.85
CA PRO A 364 -8.07 34.12 -27.54
C PRO A 364 -8.97 34.87 -26.56
N THR A 365 -9.18 34.28 -25.41
CA THR A 365 -9.93 34.85 -24.27
C THR A 365 -9.16 34.74 -22.99
N VAL A 366 -9.61 35.48 -21.95
CA VAL A 366 -8.98 35.46 -20.64
C VAL A 366 -9.99 35.18 -19.57
N TYR A 367 -9.66 34.29 -18.64
CA TYR A 367 -10.50 34.05 -17.45
C TYR A 367 -9.69 33.95 -16.16
N PRO A 368 -10.28 34.35 -15.02
CA PRO A 368 -11.55 35.05 -14.92
C PRO A 368 -11.45 36.48 -15.44
N ASN A 369 -12.46 36.94 -16.13
CA ASN A 369 -12.54 38.32 -16.61
C ASN A 369 -13.89 38.93 -16.22
N PRO A 370 -13.94 39.89 -15.28
CA PRO A 370 -12.82 40.51 -14.58
C PRO A 370 -12.17 39.62 -13.53
N TYR A 371 -10.86 39.75 -13.37
CA TYR A 371 -10.16 39.22 -12.19
C TYR A 371 -10.38 40.14 -10.99
N LYS A 372 -10.97 39.64 -9.90
CA LYS A 372 -11.37 40.45 -8.72
C LYS A 372 -10.41 40.26 -7.53
N GLY A 373 -9.11 40.35 -7.78
CA GLY A 373 -8.08 40.24 -6.74
C GLY A 373 -7.85 38.84 -6.18
N GLN A 374 -8.76 37.93 -6.47
CA GLN A 374 -8.66 36.51 -6.11
C GLN A 374 -9.52 35.65 -7.04
N ALA A 375 -8.99 34.52 -7.45
CA ALA A 375 -9.72 33.44 -8.12
C ALA A 375 -9.78 32.22 -7.20
N LEU A 376 -10.67 31.28 -7.51
CA LEU A 376 -10.87 30.09 -6.64
C LEU A 376 -9.66 29.15 -6.60
N TRP A 377 -8.77 29.24 -7.56
CA TRP A 377 -7.52 28.46 -7.66
C TRP A 377 -6.29 29.18 -7.12
N ASP A 378 -6.43 30.46 -6.72
CA ASP A 378 -5.31 31.24 -6.22
C ASP A 378 -4.84 30.72 -4.86
N GLY A 379 -3.53 30.71 -4.64
CA GLY A 379 -2.91 30.51 -3.34
C GLY A 379 -2.78 31.83 -2.54
N TYR A 380 -2.15 31.77 -1.38
CA TYR A 380 -2.01 32.91 -0.47
C TYR A 380 -0.89 33.90 -0.87
N GLY A 381 0.10 33.45 -1.65
CA GLY A 381 1.21 34.26 -2.09
C GLY A 381 0.85 35.21 -3.23
N SER A 382 1.59 36.32 -3.35
CA SER A 382 1.42 37.27 -4.46
C SER A 382 1.67 36.66 -5.83
N ARG A 383 2.58 35.65 -5.91
CA ARG A 383 2.89 34.88 -7.13
C ARG A 383 1.99 33.64 -7.32
N ASN A 384 1.06 33.40 -6.42
CA ASN A 384 0.09 32.30 -6.50
C ASN A 384 -1.26 32.76 -7.09
N LYS A 385 -1.30 33.97 -7.61
CA LYS A 385 -2.48 34.56 -8.24
C LYS A 385 -2.32 34.47 -9.75
N MET A 386 -3.32 33.95 -10.44
CA MET A 386 -3.21 33.75 -11.88
C MET A 386 -4.51 33.97 -12.63
N ILE A 387 -4.35 34.40 -13.88
CA ILE A 387 -5.38 34.36 -14.93
C ILE A 387 -4.91 33.43 -16.03
N TRP A 388 -5.85 32.94 -16.80
CA TRP A 388 -5.59 32.01 -17.89
C TRP A 388 -5.94 32.66 -19.23
N PHE A 389 -5.02 32.60 -20.18
CA PHE A 389 -5.29 32.77 -21.59
C PHE A 389 -5.71 31.44 -22.16
N ARG A 390 -6.78 31.40 -22.91
CA ARG A 390 -7.36 30.19 -23.51
C ARG A 390 -7.71 30.41 -24.99
N GLY A 391 -7.95 29.32 -25.71
CA GLY A 391 -8.21 29.35 -27.14
C GLY A 391 -6.96 29.76 -27.92
N LEU A 392 -5.79 29.27 -27.47
CA LEU A 392 -4.50 29.59 -28.09
C LEU A 392 -4.18 28.59 -29.20
N PRO A 393 -3.47 29.01 -30.28
CA PRO A 393 -2.87 28.08 -31.21
C PRO A 393 -1.66 27.33 -30.57
N ALA A 394 -1.21 26.24 -31.18
CA ALA A 394 -0.16 25.38 -30.65
C ALA A 394 1.13 26.12 -30.27
N LYS A 395 1.48 27.18 -31.02
CA LYS A 395 2.61 28.05 -30.70
C LYS A 395 2.21 29.51 -30.82
N ALA A 396 2.34 30.26 -29.74
CA ALA A 396 1.93 31.65 -29.71
C ALA A 396 2.86 32.55 -28.90
N GLU A 397 2.88 33.83 -29.24
CA GLU A 397 3.42 34.89 -28.41
C GLU A 397 2.29 35.80 -27.94
N ILE A 398 2.12 35.89 -26.63
CA ILE A 398 1.11 36.75 -26.00
C ILE A 398 1.81 38.01 -25.51
N ARG A 399 1.38 39.17 -25.97
CA ARG A 399 1.86 40.46 -25.48
C ARG A 399 0.74 41.17 -24.74
N ILE A 400 1.07 41.62 -23.51
CA ILE A 400 0.11 42.29 -22.62
C ILE A 400 0.51 43.74 -22.49
N PHE A 401 -0.46 44.65 -22.66
CA PHE A 401 -0.24 46.08 -22.63
C PHE A 401 -1.14 46.76 -21.56
N SER A 402 -0.62 47.86 -20.98
CA SER A 402 -1.45 48.81 -20.25
C SER A 402 -2.43 49.51 -21.19
N LEU A 403 -3.48 50.18 -20.62
CA LEU A 403 -4.39 51.00 -21.43
C LEU A 403 -3.64 52.19 -22.11
N ALA A 404 -2.49 52.60 -21.57
CA ALA A 404 -1.63 53.63 -22.18
C ALA A 404 -0.78 53.12 -23.33
N GLY A 405 -0.75 51.82 -23.58
CA GLY A 405 0.04 51.15 -24.61
C GLY A 405 1.43 50.69 -24.17
N ASP A 406 1.76 50.79 -22.87
CA ASP A 406 3.02 50.27 -22.34
C ASP A 406 3.03 48.75 -22.32
N LEU A 407 4.08 48.13 -22.76
CA LEU A 407 4.29 46.69 -22.70
C LEU A 407 4.47 46.25 -21.24
N VAL A 408 3.60 45.36 -20.78
CA VAL A 408 3.59 44.86 -19.39
C VAL A 408 4.25 43.50 -19.28
N GLU A 409 3.99 42.59 -20.23
CA GLU A 409 4.50 41.22 -20.22
C GLU A 409 4.54 40.63 -21.63
N VAL A 410 5.45 39.68 -21.85
CA VAL A 410 5.54 38.87 -23.07
C VAL A 410 5.63 37.41 -22.68
N ILE A 411 4.62 36.62 -23.05
CA ILE A 411 4.53 35.20 -22.74
C ILE A 411 4.75 34.40 -24.02
N GLN A 412 5.64 33.40 -23.97
CA GLN A 412 5.82 32.44 -25.04
C GLN A 412 4.98 31.20 -24.71
N HIS A 413 4.06 30.85 -25.58
CA HIS A 413 3.20 29.67 -25.44
C HIS A 413 3.62 28.57 -26.42
N ASP A 414 3.59 27.34 -25.93
CA ASP A 414 3.77 26.11 -26.69
C ASP A 414 2.71 25.09 -26.23
N GLU A 415 2.19 24.26 -27.14
CA GLU A 415 1.20 23.22 -26.81
C GLU A 415 1.70 22.22 -25.73
N LEU A 416 3.03 22.10 -25.59
CA LEU A 416 3.67 21.28 -24.56
C LEU A 416 3.89 22.05 -23.24
N TYR A 417 3.27 23.23 -23.09
CA TYR A 417 3.36 24.02 -21.85
C TYR A 417 2.92 23.20 -20.64
N MET A 418 3.76 23.12 -19.62
CA MET A 418 3.57 22.31 -18.41
C MET A 418 3.36 23.16 -17.15
N GLY A 419 2.96 24.42 -17.30
CA GLY A 419 2.71 25.29 -16.16
C GLY A 419 3.97 25.74 -15.40
N LYS A 420 5.14 25.79 -16.02
CA LYS A 420 6.41 26.18 -15.36
C LYS A 420 6.37 27.56 -14.71
N ASP A 421 5.53 28.44 -15.23
CA ASP A 421 5.34 29.81 -14.74
C ASP A 421 4.35 29.89 -13.57
N ILE A 422 3.75 28.78 -13.20
CA ILE A 422 2.84 28.72 -12.06
C ILE A 422 3.70 28.49 -10.81
N ALA A 423 3.73 29.47 -9.91
CA ALA A 423 4.43 29.34 -8.64
C ALA A 423 3.92 28.13 -7.85
N ASN A 424 4.84 27.42 -7.17
CA ASN A 424 4.58 26.23 -6.35
C ASN A 424 4.17 24.94 -7.11
N ILE A 425 4.42 24.88 -8.41
CA ILE A 425 4.42 23.58 -9.08
C ILE A 425 5.70 22.85 -8.69
N ASP A 426 5.56 21.67 -8.11
CA ASP A 426 6.68 20.76 -7.89
C ASP A 426 7.23 20.34 -9.27
N GLU A 427 8.41 20.82 -9.63
CA GLU A 427 9.07 20.55 -10.93
C GLU A 427 9.19 19.06 -11.23
N ARG A 428 9.15 18.20 -10.22
CA ARG A 428 9.17 16.73 -10.35
C ARG A 428 7.85 16.14 -10.79
N LYS A 429 6.79 16.95 -10.86
CA LYS A 429 5.42 16.50 -11.08
C LYS A 429 4.73 17.33 -12.16
N ASN A 430 5.45 17.59 -13.25
CA ASN A 430 4.93 18.36 -14.36
C ASN A 430 3.44 18.04 -14.65
N PRO A 431 2.52 18.99 -14.41
CA PRO A 431 1.11 18.73 -14.68
C PRO A 431 0.88 18.60 -16.18
N ILE A 432 -0.01 17.72 -16.57
CA ILE A 432 -0.50 17.65 -17.94
C ILE A 432 -1.52 18.76 -18.15
N MET A 433 -1.39 19.49 -19.24
CA MET A 433 -2.25 20.59 -19.62
C MET A 433 -2.92 20.30 -20.97
N SER A 434 -3.94 21.07 -21.29
CA SER A 434 -4.74 20.86 -22.49
C SER A 434 -4.09 21.29 -23.81
N GLY A 435 -3.00 22.07 -23.75
CA GLY A 435 -2.29 22.57 -24.93
C GLY A 435 -2.78 23.90 -25.48
N GLY A 436 -4.02 24.30 -25.22
CA GLY A 436 -4.60 25.57 -25.71
C GLY A 436 -4.72 26.68 -24.68
N GLU A 437 -4.13 26.50 -23.50
CA GLU A 437 -4.19 27.45 -22.39
C GLU A 437 -2.81 27.81 -21.81
N HIS A 438 -2.65 29.04 -21.32
CA HIS A 438 -1.44 29.50 -20.64
C HIS A 438 -1.77 30.37 -19.44
N ALA A 439 -1.17 30.08 -18.29
CA ALA A 439 -1.35 30.86 -17.07
C ALA A 439 -0.40 32.08 -17.02
N TRP A 440 -0.87 33.16 -16.42
CA TRP A 440 -0.05 34.33 -16.08
C TRP A 440 -0.25 34.70 -14.62
N ASP A 441 0.85 34.84 -13.87
CA ASP A 441 0.87 35.10 -12.43
C ASP A 441 0.58 36.56 -12.05
N LEU A 442 0.20 37.41 -13.00
CA LEU A 442 -0.06 38.83 -12.82
C LEU A 442 1.17 39.65 -12.36
N ILE A 443 2.35 39.13 -12.65
CA ILE A 443 3.62 39.82 -12.43
C ILE A 443 4.10 40.35 -13.79
N THR A 444 4.62 41.56 -13.82
CA THR A 444 5.14 42.20 -15.03
C THR A 444 6.55 41.70 -15.35
N MET A 445 7.01 41.91 -16.59
CA MET A 445 8.39 41.67 -17.03
C MET A 445 9.48 42.35 -16.17
N HIS A 446 9.08 43.27 -15.28
CA HIS A 446 9.95 43.97 -14.34
C HIS A 446 9.77 43.49 -12.89
N ASP A 447 9.25 42.28 -12.65
CA ASP A 447 8.97 41.69 -11.34
C ASP A 447 8.04 42.53 -10.43
N GLN A 448 7.12 43.27 -11.02
CA GLN A 448 6.17 44.09 -10.29
C GLN A 448 4.74 43.50 -10.41
N ALA A 449 4.01 43.49 -9.29
CA ALA A 449 2.61 43.10 -9.31
C ALA A 449 1.77 44.13 -10.14
N THR A 450 0.93 43.62 -11.03
CA THR A 450 0.03 44.45 -11.85
C THR A 450 -0.92 45.28 -10.99
N ALA A 451 -1.25 46.48 -11.44
CA ALA A 451 -2.25 47.34 -10.82
C ALA A 451 -3.68 46.98 -11.27
N SER A 452 -4.69 47.48 -10.55
CA SER A 452 -6.07 47.48 -11.05
C SER A 452 -6.16 48.31 -12.31
N GLY A 453 -6.84 47.81 -13.36
CA GLY A 453 -6.99 48.49 -14.63
C GLY A 453 -7.44 47.59 -15.76
N LEU A 454 -7.78 48.24 -16.87
CA LEU A 454 -8.03 47.54 -18.12
C LEU A 454 -6.70 47.28 -18.83
N TYR A 455 -6.51 46.07 -19.28
CA TYR A 455 -5.35 45.60 -20.03
C TYR A 455 -5.77 45.16 -21.42
N LEU A 456 -4.91 45.43 -22.39
CA LEU A 456 -5.06 44.95 -23.78
C LEU A 456 -4.07 43.82 -24.00
N PHE A 457 -4.36 42.89 -24.85
CA PHE A 457 -3.41 41.86 -25.24
C PHE A 457 -3.52 41.51 -26.73
N THR A 458 -2.41 41.04 -27.27
CA THR A 458 -2.34 40.43 -28.58
C THR A 458 -1.80 39.03 -28.46
N VAL A 459 -2.31 38.14 -29.31
CA VAL A 459 -1.77 36.77 -29.48
C VAL A 459 -1.37 36.63 -30.94
N GLU A 460 -0.10 36.36 -31.17
CA GLU A 460 0.49 36.06 -32.47
C GLU A 460 0.70 34.57 -32.60
N ASP A 461 0.03 33.93 -33.55
CA ASP A 461 0.31 32.57 -33.96
C ASP A 461 1.68 32.51 -34.65
N LYS A 462 2.61 31.76 -34.17
CA LYS A 462 3.99 31.70 -34.70
C LYS A 462 4.13 30.86 -35.97
N ASP A 463 3.14 30.02 -36.28
CA ASP A 463 3.18 29.18 -37.47
C ASP A 463 2.54 29.92 -38.66
N THR A 464 1.48 30.69 -38.44
CA THR A 464 0.77 31.42 -39.50
C THR A 464 1.10 32.92 -39.54
N GLY A 465 1.59 33.49 -38.46
CA GLY A 465 1.76 34.94 -38.31
C GLY A 465 0.49 35.72 -38.08
N THR A 466 -0.65 35.03 -37.88
CA THR A 466 -1.96 35.65 -37.63
C THR A 466 -1.96 36.27 -36.23
N ILE A 467 -2.41 37.54 -36.13
CA ILE A 467 -2.51 38.26 -34.85
C ILE A 467 -3.98 38.46 -34.51
N LYS A 468 -4.36 38.09 -33.30
CA LYS A 468 -5.67 38.41 -32.71
C LYS A 468 -5.50 39.18 -31.42
N GLU A 469 -6.49 40.00 -31.07
CA GLU A 469 -6.41 40.91 -29.92
C GLU A 469 -7.60 40.72 -28.96
N GLY A 470 -7.40 41.11 -27.73
CA GLY A 470 -8.44 41.08 -26.73
C GLY A 470 -8.18 42.03 -25.57
N LYS A 471 -9.06 41.99 -24.59
CA LYS A 471 -8.93 42.81 -23.37
C LYS A 471 -9.44 42.08 -22.14
N PHE A 472 -8.89 42.42 -20.99
CA PHE A 472 -9.33 41.93 -19.70
C PHE A 472 -9.19 43.00 -18.61
N LEU A 473 -9.94 42.83 -17.52
CA LEU A 473 -9.99 43.78 -16.41
C LEU A 473 -9.48 43.14 -15.13
N ILE A 474 -8.54 43.82 -14.48
CA ILE A 474 -8.06 43.48 -13.13
C ILE A 474 -8.65 44.47 -12.14
N ILE A 475 -9.25 43.97 -11.06
CA ILE A 475 -9.78 44.73 -9.92
C ILE A 475 -9.15 44.13 -8.66
N LYS A 476 -8.23 44.87 -8.03
CA LYS A 476 -7.57 44.46 -6.77
C LYS A 476 -8.10 45.22 -5.59
#